data_8a2074e684e0271653612d4b7dbbe23d
#
_entry.id   8a2074e684e0271653612d4b7dbbe23d
#
_cell.length_a   1.000
_cell.length_b   1.000
_cell.length_c   1.000
_cell.angle_alpha   90.00
_cell.angle_beta   90.00
_cell.angle_gamma   90.00
#
_symmetry.space_group_name_H-M   'P 1'
#
loop_
_entity.id
_entity.type
_entity.pdbx_description
1 polymer ?
#
loop_
_entity_poly.entity_id
_entity_poly.type
_entity_poly.pdbx_seq_one_letter_code
_entity_poly.pdbx_strand_id
1 'polypeptide(L)'
;MNQKRYYSLDTYLKKTFGEKVYRISLNGGMTCPNRDGAKGNRGCIFCSRGGSGDFAEDRFLTVTEQIESGKKKLEKKTNCHKYIAYFQAYTNTYAPISYLQPLFEEAIQHPDIVVLSIATRPDCINEEILDLLSKLNQIKPVWIELGLQTIHDESAAFIRRGFSLSCYEKAVNELTARHIPVITHIILGLPGETMADMLQTVDYVAHSPISGVKLQLLHILSDTDLADYYKQHPFSLFSMEDYCEFIIDCLEHLPPSMVIHRITGDGPRKLLVAPLWSTDKKRVLNTIQKRLKERETWQGKEYYD
;
A
#
# COMPACT_ATOMS: atom_id res chain seq x y z
N MET A 1 0.38 3.31 -28.57
CA MET A 1 0.76 3.38 -27.13
C MET A 1 1.18 1.99 -26.68
N ASN A 2 2.31 1.84 -26.00
CA ASN A 2 2.78 0.54 -25.53
C ASN A 2 1.90 0.12 -24.35
N GLN A 3 0.93 -0.77 -24.59
CA GLN A 3 0.03 -1.27 -23.57
C GLN A 3 0.84 -2.05 -22.53
N LYS A 4 0.68 -1.72 -21.26
CA LYS A 4 1.32 -2.47 -20.16
C LYS A 4 0.78 -3.90 -20.15
N ARG A 5 1.65 -4.86 -19.88
CA ARG A 5 1.31 -6.29 -19.78
C ARG A 5 0.73 -6.67 -18.42
N TYR A 6 0.29 -5.68 -17.63
CA TYR A 6 -0.44 -5.85 -16.38
C TYR A 6 -1.44 -4.70 -16.17
N TYR A 7 -2.50 -4.96 -15.43
CA TYR A 7 -3.58 -4.01 -15.15
C TYR A 7 -3.16 -3.02 -14.06
N SER A 8 -2.45 -1.98 -14.47
CA SER A 8 -1.91 -0.98 -13.55
C SER A 8 -2.99 -0.03 -13.04
N LEU A 9 -2.79 0.52 -11.83
CA LEU A 9 -3.63 1.58 -11.27
C LEU A 9 -3.83 2.76 -12.24
N ASP A 10 -2.79 3.19 -12.96
CA ASP A 10 -2.90 4.26 -13.97
C ASP A 10 -3.89 3.90 -15.11
N THR A 11 -3.85 2.63 -15.54
CA THR A 11 -4.80 2.12 -16.56
C THR A 11 -6.22 2.09 -16.02
N TYR A 12 -6.40 1.58 -14.79
CA TYR A 12 -7.70 1.56 -14.10
C TYR A 12 -8.27 2.96 -13.95
N LEU A 13 -7.49 3.91 -13.41
CA LEU A 13 -7.93 5.29 -13.16
C LEU A 13 -8.33 6.01 -14.45
N LYS A 14 -7.55 5.87 -15.53
CA LYS A 14 -7.88 6.46 -16.83
C LYS A 14 -9.16 5.88 -17.42
N LYS A 15 -9.38 4.56 -17.28
CA LYS A 15 -10.61 3.90 -17.73
C LYS A 15 -11.82 4.37 -16.92
N THR A 16 -11.68 4.55 -15.62
CA THR A 16 -12.78 4.89 -14.71
C THR A 16 -13.11 6.38 -14.72
N PHE A 17 -12.10 7.24 -14.72
CA PHE A 17 -12.28 8.69 -14.55
C PHE A 17 -12.01 9.52 -15.82
N GLY A 18 -11.63 8.87 -16.93
CA GLY A 18 -11.39 9.51 -18.22
C GLY A 18 -10.05 10.24 -18.35
N GLU A 19 -9.34 10.43 -17.25
CA GLU A 19 -8.06 11.14 -17.21
C GLU A 19 -7.09 10.53 -16.19
N LYS A 20 -5.88 11.03 -16.15
CA LYS A 20 -4.89 10.64 -15.16
C LYS A 20 -5.26 11.22 -13.79
N VAL A 21 -5.29 10.37 -12.77
CA VAL A 21 -5.58 10.75 -11.38
C VAL A 21 -4.30 10.60 -10.55
N TYR A 22 -3.99 11.58 -9.73
CA TYR A 22 -2.84 11.53 -8.84
C TYR A 22 -3.27 11.36 -7.39
N ARG A 23 -2.35 10.79 -6.59
CA ARG A 23 -2.55 10.60 -5.16
C ARG A 23 -1.94 11.76 -4.40
N ILE A 24 -2.69 12.32 -3.45
CA ILE A 24 -2.23 13.26 -2.43
C ILE A 24 -2.19 12.51 -1.12
N SER A 25 -1.01 12.41 -0.50
CA SER A 25 -0.83 11.70 0.75
C SER A 25 -1.13 12.63 1.93
N LEU A 26 -2.16 12.29 2.69
CA LEU A 26 -2.67 13.04 3.84
C LEU A 26 -2.21 12.43 5.15
N ASN A 27 -2.11 13.25 6.17
CA ASN A 27 -1.84 12.86 7.54
C ASN A 27 -3.02 13.27 8.43
N GLY A 28 -3.79 12.29 8.89
CA GLY A 28 -4.94 12.53 9.76
C GLY A 28 -4.60 12.65 11.25
N GLY A 29 -3.33 12.64 11.62
CA GLY A 29 -2.90 12.77 13.03
C GLY A 29 -3.08 11.51 13.89
N MET A 30 -3.52 10.38 13.32
CA MET A 30 -3.67 9.12 14.04
C MET A 30 -2.32 8.55 14.49
N THR A 31 -2.37 7.59 15.43
CA THR A 31 -1.23 6.76 15.85
C THR A 31 -1.40 5.33 15.37
N CYS A 32 -0.72 4.37 16.00
CA CYS A 32 -0.78 2.96 15.70
C CYS A 32 -0.77 2.14 16.99
N PRO A 33 -1.61 1.09 17.16
CA PRO A 33 -1.61 0.25 18.34
C PRO A 33 -0.27 -0.46 18.61
N ASN A 34 0.60 -0.59 17.61
CA ASN A 34 1.98 -1.08 17.81
C ASN A 34 2.95 -0.01 18.36
N ARG A 35 2.48 1.23 18.62
CA ARG A 35 3.32 2.36 19.04
C ARG A 35 2.87 3.06 20.31
N ASP A 36 1.59 2.96 20.66
CA ASP A 36 1.00 3.68 21.80
C ASP A 36 0.85 2.83 23.07
N GLY A 37 1.36 1.60 23.06
CA GLY A 37 1.30 0.67 24.18
C GLY A 37 0.12 -0.30 24.14
N ALA A 38 -0.86 -0.11 23.27
CA ALA A 38 -2.01 -1.02 23.18
C ALA A 38 -1.60 -2.44 22.75
N LYS A 39 -0.65 -2.56 21.81
CA LYS A 39 -0.05 -3.84 21.37
C LYS A 39 1.47 -3.83 21.42
N GLY A 40 2.09 -2.65 21.43
CA GLY A 40 3.52 -2.47 21.48
C GLY A 40 3.91 -1.00 21.41
N ASN A 41 5.17 -0.70 21.74
CA ASN A 41 5.68 0.68 21.82
C ASN A 41 6.64 1.04 20.68
N ARG A 42 7.11 0.05 19.89
CA ARG A 42 8.20 0.23 18.93
C ARG A 42 7.73 0.25 17.46
N GLY A 43 6.49 -0.11 17.20
CA GLY A 43 5.97 -0.27 15.83
C GLY A 43 6.43 -1.57 15.16
N CYS A 44 6.04 -1.77 13.91
CA CYS A 44 6.60 -2.84 13.09
C CYS A 44 8.10 -2.57 12.88
N ILE A 45 8.89 -3.65 12.77
CA ILE A 45 10.36 -3.58 12.73
C ILE A 45 10.90 -2.70 11.60
N PHE A 46 10.20 -2.65 10.48
CA PHE A 46 10.55 -1.93 9.25
C PHE A 46 9.97 -0.51 9.15
N CYS A 47 9.06 -0.16 10.08
CA CYS A 47 8.27 1.07 9.95
C CYS A 47 9.05 2.28 10.48
N SER A 48 9.29 3.28 9.62
CA SER A 48 9.92 4.56 9.97
C SER A 48 9.20 5.28 11.12
N ARG A 49 9.86 6.24 11.74
CA ARG A 49 9.24 7.10 12.77
C ARG A 49 8.01 7.85 12.25
N GLY A 50 7.96 8.13 10.94
CA GLY A 50 6.81 8.73 10.26
C GLY A 50 5.63 7.79 10.05
N GLY A 51 5.67 6.52 10.51
CA GLY A 51 4.56 5.59 10.38
C GLY A 51 4.19 5.29 8.92
N SER A 52 5.19 5.16 8.04
CA SER A 52 5.02 5.05 6.57
C SER A 52 4.41 6.30 5.92
N GLY A 53 4.31 7.40 6.66
CA GLY A 53 3.78 8.69 6.20
C GLY A 53 4.86 9.71 5.83
N ASP A 54 6.10 9.28 5.54
CA ASP A 54 7.23 10.16 5.24
C ASP A 54 7.01 11.13 4.08
N PHE A 55 6.01 10.87 3.24
CA PHE A 55 5.60 11.70 2.11
C PHE A 55 4.24 12.37 2.32
N ALA A 56 3.61 12.20 3.47
CA ALA A 56 2.33 12.82 3.78
C ALA A 56 2.50 14.33 4.04
N GLU A 57 1.41 15.06 3.81
CA GLU A 57 1.35 16.49 4.14
C GLU A 57 1.44 16.72 5.66
N ASP A 58 1.63 17.97 6.06
CA ASP A 58 1.77 18.33 7.46
C ASP A 58 0.45 18.10 8.22
N ARG A 59 0.52 17.32 9.31
CA ARG A 59 -0.64 16.97 10.15
C ARG A 59 -1.30 18.17 10.87
N PHE A 60 -0.64 19.30 10.94
CA PHE A 60 -1.19 20.51 11.58
C PHE A 60 -2.07 21.33 10.65
N LEU A 61 -2.08 20.99 9.35
CA LEU A 61 -2.99 21.57 8.37
C LEU A 61 -4.34 20.85 8.42
N THR A 62 -5.42 21.56 8.10
CA THR A 62 -6.74 20.95 7.81
C THR A 62 -6.63 20.02 6.61
N VAL A 63 -7.58 19.13 6.44
CA VAL A 63 -7.57 18.19 5.29
C VAL A 63 -7.61 18.95 3.97
N THR A 64 -8.43 19.99 3.89
CA THR A 64 -8.50 20.86 2.69
C THR A 64 -7.16 21.55 2.41
N GLU A 65 -6.50 22.11 3.42
CA GLU A 65 -5.18 22.74 3.26
C GLU A 65 -4.12 21.72 2.82
N GLN A 66 -4.15 20.50 3.34
CA GLN A 66 -3.28 19.41 2.90
C GLN A 66 -3.53 19.07 1.42
N ILE A 67 -4.80 18.97 1.01
CA ILE A 67 -5.17 18.70 -0.39
C ILE A 67 -4.64 19.81 -1.29
N GLU A 68 -4.87 21.07 -0.95
CA GLU A 68 -4.42 22.22 -1.74
C GLU A 68 -2.88 22.31 -1.79
N SER A 69 -2.19 22.03 -0.69
CA SER A 69 -0.73 21.92 -0.66
C SER A 69 -0.21 20.84 -1.62
N GLY A 70 -0.82 19.65 -1.56
CA GLY A 70 -0.47 18.53 -2.43
C GLY A 70 -0.73 18.83 -3.91
N LYS A 71 -1.84 19.48 -4.24
CA LYS A 71 -2.17 19.94 -5.60
C LYS A 71 -1.08 20.88 -6.14
N LYS A 72 -0.71 21.91 -5.39
CA LYS A 72 0.34 22.87 -5.77
C LYS A 72 1.70 22.19 -6.07
N LYS A 73 2.04 21.12 -5.33
CA LYS A 73 3.26 20.34 -5.59
C LYS A 73 3.17 19.55 -6.90
N LEU A 74 1.97 19.10 -7.27
CA LEU A 74 1.70 18.32 -8.48
C LEU A 74 1.52 19.18 -9.72
N GLU A 75 0.94 20.37 -9.64
CA GLU A 75 0.75 21.32 -10.75
C GLU A 75 2.06 21.63 -11.49
N LYS A 76 3.18 21.66 -10.77
CA LYS A 76 4.52 21.82 -11.36
C LYS A 76 4.95 20.67 -12.28
N LYS A 77 4.25 19.53 -12.23
CA LYS A 77 4.62 18.29 -12.92
C LYS A 77 3.56 17.79 -13.88
N THR A 78 2.32 18.25 -13.75
CA THR A 78 1.19 17.69 -14.48
C THR A 78 0.01 18.66 -14.52
N ASN A 79 -0.83 18.51 -15.56
CA ASN A 79 -2.09 19.25 -15.76
C ASN A 79 -3.28 18.39 -15.32
N CYS A 80 -3.22 17.82 -14.12
CA CYS A 80 -4.24 16.92 -13.58
C CYS A 80 -5.24 17.70 -12.72
N HIS A 81 -6.53 17.33 -12.79
CA HIS A 81 -7.62 17.99 -12.06
C HIS A 81 -8.36 17.03 -11.11
N LYS A 82 -8.01 15.74 -11.11
CA LYS A 82 -8.62 14.72 -10.26
C LYS A 82 -7.60 14.04 -9.39
N TYR A 83 -7.94 13.86 -8.12
CA TYR A 83 -7.01 13.33 -7.12
C TYR A 83 -7.64 12.24 -6.26
N ILE A 84 -6.79 11.39 -5.71
CA ILE A 84 -7.11 10.46 -4.63
C ILE A 84 -6.66 11.11 -3.33
N ALA A 85 -7.56 11.35 -2.39
CA ALA A 85 -7.22 11.69 -1.02
C ALA A 85 -6.77 10.42 -0.30
N TYR A 86 -5.48 10.31 0.06
CA TYR A 86 -4.90 9.11 0.60
C TYR A 86 -4.39 9.33 2.03
N PHE A 87 -5.13 8.89 3.02
CA PHE A 87 -4.69 8.85 4.40
C PHE A 87 -3.66 7.72 4.55
N GLN A 88 -2.38 8.11 4.67
CA GLN A 88 -1.25 7.18 4.60
C GLN A 88 -0.57 6.94 5.94
N ALA A 89 -0.36 7.99 6.73
CA ALA A 89 0.45 7.92 7.94
C ALA A 89 -0.22 7.07 9.03
N TYR A 90 0.51 6.09 9.58
CA TYR A 90 0.10 5.24 10.69
C TYR A 90 -1.15 4.37 10.39
N THR A 91 -2.13 4.35 11.32
CA THR A 91 -3.33 3.51 11.25
C THR A 91 -4.57 4.41 11.22
N ASN A 92 -5.10 4.68 10.03
CA ASN A 92 -6.04 5.77 9.82
C ASN A 92 -7.50 5.48 10.21
N THR A 93 -7.79 4.32 10.78
CA THR A 93 -9.07 4.01 11.45
C THR A 93 -8.91 3.86 12.97
N TYR A 94 -7.72 4.15 13.50
CA TYR A 94 -7.41 4.00 14.92
C TYR A 94 -7.62 5.32 15.67
N ALA A 95 -8.87 5.74 15.76
CA ALA A 95 -9.34 6.87 16.55
C ALA A 95 -10.86 6.75 16.76
N PRO A 96 -11.48 7.51 17.68
CA PRO A 96 -12.93 7.57 17.84
C PRO A 96 -13.62 8.06 16.55
N ILE A 97 -14.84 7.59 16.29
CA ILE A 97 -15.65 8.01 15.12
C ILE A 97 -15.86 9.53 15.09
N SER A 98 -16.07 10.16 16.25
CA SER A 98 -16.21 11.61 16.36
C SER A 98 -15.01 12.40 15.85
N TYR A 99 -13.82 11.76 15.81
CA TYR A 99 -12.60 12.33 15.22
C TYR A 99 -12.46 11.97 13.73
N LEU A 100 -12.72 10.72 13.36
CA LEU A 100 -12.51 10.21 12.01
C LEU A 100 -13.54 10.76 11.02
N GLN A 101 -14.81 10.82 11.42
CA GLN A 101 -15.90 11.20 10.52
C GLN A 101 -15.68 12.59 9.91
N PRO A 102 -15.46 13.68 10.66
CA PRO A 102 -15.26 15.01 10.06
C PRO A 102 -14.02 15.07 9.16
N LEU A 103 -12.93 14.34 9.48
CA LEU A 103 -11.74 14.28 8.62
C LEU A 103 -12.02 13.63 7.26
N PHE A 104 -12.74 12.51 7.27
CA PHE A 104 -13.05 11.78 6.04
C PHE A 104 -14.13 12.49 5.22
N GLU A 105 -15.12 13.11 5.88
CA GLU A 105 -16.14 13.93 5.22
C GLU A 105 -15.51 15.16 4.54
N GLU A 106 -14.60 15.86 5.21
CA GLU A 106 -13.87 16.99 4.61
C GLU A 106 -13.09 16.54 3.36
N ALA A 107 -12.39 15.40 3.43
CA ALA A 107 -11.65 14.89 2.28
C ALA A 107 -12.55 14.48 1.11
N ILE A 108 -13.63 13.74 1.38
CA ILE A 108 -14.48 13.18 0.33
C ILE A 108 -15.37 14.22 -0.34
N GLN A 109 -15.74 15.29 0.39
CA GLN A 109 -16.54 16.39 -0.13
C GLN A 109 -15.74 17.34 -1.02
N HIS A 110 -14.42 17.34 -0.92
CA HIS A 110 -13.58 18.20 -1.77
C HIS A 110 -13.84 17.93 -3.27
N PRO A 111 -14.10 18.99 -4.09
CA PRO A 111 -14.56 18.83 -5.48
C PRO A 111 -13.58 18.03 -6.37
N ASP A 112 -12.28 18.22 -6.20
CA ASP A 112 -11.25 17.60 -7.03
C ASP A 112 -10.87 16.17 -6.56
N ILE A 113 -11.41 15.73 -5.43
CA ILE A 113 -11.21 14.36 -4.95
C ILE A 113 -12.24 13.43 -5.59
N VAL A 114 -11.76 12.38 -6.24
CA VAL A 114 -12.60 11.36 -6.89
C VAL A 114 -12.59 10.02 -6.17
N VAL A 115 -11.65 9.81 -5.25
CA VAL A 115 -11.54 8.61 -4.42
C VAL A 115 -10.99 9.01 -3.05
N LEU A 116 -11.56 8.44 -1.99
CA LEU A 116 -10.99 8.44 -0.64
C LEU A 116 -10.29 7.10 -0.40
N SER A 117 -8.97 7.10 -0.19
CA SER A 117 -8.18 5.90 0.11
C SER A 117 -7.62 5.98 1.53
N ILE A 118 -7.83 4.92 2.31
CA ILE A 118 -7.51 4.89 3.75
C ILE A 118 -6.61 3.69 4.02
N ALA A 119 -5.34 3.94 4.38
CA ALA A 119 -4.43 2.89 4.82
C ALA A 119 -4.63 2.60 6.30
N THR A 120 -4.83 1.33 6.62
CA THR A 120 -5.09 0.92 8.00
C THR A 120 -4.68 -0.52 8.26
N ARG A 121 -4.92 -0.95 9.50
CA ARG A 121 -4.71 -2.31 9.98
C ARG A 121 -6.04 -3.05 10.06
N PRO A 122 -6.06 -4.37 9.78
CA PRO A 122 -7.29 -5.17 9.89
C PRO A 122 -7.91 -5.15 11.29
N ASP A 123 -7.07 -5.18 12.33
CA ASP A 123 -7.51 -5.18 13.73
C ASP A 123 -7.99 -3.81 14.27
N CYS A 124 -8.02 -2.80 13.40
CA CYS A 124 -8.57 -1.47 13.68
C CYS A 124 -9.83 -1.19 12.84
N ILE A 125 -10.52 -2.23 12.39
CA ILE A 125 -11.81 -2.15 11.71
C ILE A 125 -12.85 -2.83 12.61
N ASN A 126 -13.81 -2.05 13.10
CA ASN A 126 -14.96 -2.51 13.86
C ASN A 126 -16.26 -2.08 13.16
N GLU A 127 -17.42 -2.45 13.71
CA GLU A 127 -18.72 -2.18 13.10
C GLU A 127 -18.97 -0.68 12.88
N GLU A 128 -18.63 0.17 13.85
CA GLU A 128 -18.80 1.63 13.72
C GLU A 128 -17.96 2.21 12.58
N ILE A 129 -16.74 1.72 12.39
CA ILE A 129 -15.87 2.08 11.26
C ILE A 129 -16.48 1.60 9.94
N LEU A 130 -16.96 0.36 9.89
CA LEU A 130 -17.61 -0.20 8.70
C LEU A 130 -18.84 0.59 8.29
N ASP A 131 -19.65 1.02 9.25
CA ASP A 131 -20.82 1.86 9.00
C ASP A 131 -20.44 3.24 8.47
N LEU A 132 -19.41 3.87 9.04
CA LEU A 132 -18.89 5.14 8.54
C LEU A 132 -18.40 5.01 7.10
N LEU A 133 -17.55 3.98 6.84
CA LEU A 133 -17.00 3.73 5.50
C LEU A 133 -18.11 3.46 4.48
N SER A 134 -19.15 2.72 4.87
CA SER A 134 -20.30 2.42 4.00
C SER A 134 -21.06 3.70 3.62
N LYS A 135 -21.29 4.61 4.57
CA LYS A 135 -21.91 5.92 4.31
C LYS A 135 -21.06 6.77 3.37
N LEU A 136 -19.76 6.84 3.61
CA LEU A 136 -18.85 7.60 2.75
C LEU A 136 -18.76 7.01 1.34
N ASN A 137 -18.79 5.68 1.19
CA ASN A 137 -18.73 5.00 -0.11
C ASN A 137 -19.98 5.27 -0.98
N GLN A 138 -21.09 5.75 -0.40
CA GLN A 138 -22.25 6.21 -1.17
C GLN A 138 -22.04 7.62 -1.77
N ILE A 139 -21.10 8.40 -1.24
CA ILE A 139 -20.81 9.76 -1.73
C ILE A 139 -19.81 9.68 -2.90
N LYS A 140 -18.67 9.04 -2.66
CA LYS A 140 -17.61 8.76 -3.64
C LYS A 140 -16.92 7.44 -3.29
N PRO A 141 -16.26 6.76 -4.24
CA PRO A 141 -15.55 5.52 -3.98
C PRO A 141 -14.58 5.64 -2.79
N VAL A 142 -14.72 4.72 -1.82
CA VAL A 142 -13.80 4.56 -0.69
C VAL A 142 -12.98 3.30 -0.91
N TRP A 143 -11.67 3.39 -0.78
CA TRP A 143 -10.76 2.25 -0.85
C TRP A 143 -10.09 2.05 0.51
N ILE A 144 -10.05 0.80 0.96
CA ILE A 144 -9.34 0.44 2.19
C ILE A 144 -8.06 -0.30 1.81
N GLU A 145 -6.93 0.26 2.23
CA GLU A 145 -5.61 -0.32 2.01
C GLU A 145 -5.16 -1.05 3.27
N LEU A 146 -5.18 -2.40 3.24
CA LEU A 146 -4.85 -3.25 4.38
C LEU A 146 -3.41 -3.76 4.29
N GLY A 147 -2.67 -3.62 5.38
CA GLY A 147 -1.34 -4.19 5.51
C GLY A 147 -1.41 -5.65 5.95
N LEU A 148 -1.31 -6.61 5.04
CA LEU A 148 -1.13 -8.03 5.33
C LEU A 148 0.35 -8.34 5.58
N GLN A 149 1.20 -7.86 4.69
CA GLN A 149 2.64 -8.01 4.60
C GLN A 149 3.08 -9.41 4.17
N THR A 150 2.65 -10.46 4.84
CA THR A 150 2.90 -11.88 4.60
C THR A 150 1.81 -12.74 5.23
N ILE A 151 1.63 -13.98 4.74
CA ILE A 151 0.76 -14.99 5.37
C ILE A 151 1.49 -15.82 6.41
N HIS A 152 2.82 -15.83 6.42
CA HIS A 152 3.63 -16.68 7.28
C HIS A 152 3.71 -16.12 8.70
N ASP A 153 3.27 -16.93 9.69
CA ASP A 153 3.18 -16.47 11.08
C ASP A 153 4.54 -16.14 11.71
N GLU A 154 5.60 -16.87 11.36
CA GLU A 154 6.96 -16.60 11.84
C GLU A 154 7.45 -15.23 11.36
N SER A 155 7.30 -14.94 10.07
CA SER A 155 7.61 -13.62 9.50
C SER A 155 6.73 -12.52 10.08
N ALA A 156 5.44 -12.80 10.27
CA ALA A 156 4.49 -11.85 10.87
C ALA A 156 4.85 -11.50 12.32
N ALA A 157 5.31 -12.50 13.10
CA ALA A 157 5.82 -12.30 14.45
C ALA A 157 7.13 -11.50 14.43
N PHE A 158 8.08 -11.87 13.55
CA PHE A 158 9.36 -11.17 13.39
C PHE A 158 9.16 -9.70 13.08
N ILE A 159 8.28 -9.37 12.12
CA ILE A 159 8.01 -7.98 11.75
C ILE A 159 7.12 -7.24 12.76
N ARG A 160 6.68 -7.92 13.81
CA ARG A 160 5.77 -7.37 14.84
C ARG A 160 4.45 -6.87 14.23
N ARG A 161 3.85 -7.64 13.31
CA ARG A 161 2.57 -7.30 12.66
C ARG A 161 1.45 -7.10 13.70
N GLY A 162 1.38 -7.98 14.73
CA GLY A 162 0.53 -7.81 15.91
C GLY A 162 -0.95 -8.16 15.71
N PHE A 163 -1.30 -8.87 14.63
CA PHE A 163 -2.61 -9.49 14.39
C PHE A 163 -2.44 -10.77 13.59
N SER A 164 -3.43 -11.69 13.69
CA SER A 164 -3.44 -12.97 12.99
C SER A 164 -3.88 -12.85 11.54
N LEU A 165 -3.61 -13.88 10.73
CA LEU A 165 -4.14 -13.98 9.37
C LEU A 165 -5.67 -13.97 9.37
N SER A 166 -6.31 -14.70 10.31
CA SER A 166 -7.77 -14.73 10.44
C SER A 166 -8.39 -13.35 10.74
N CYS A 167 -7.68 -12.47 11.43
CA CYS A 167 -8.11 -11.08 11.62
C CYS A 167 -8.14 -10.32 10.29
N TYR A 168 -7.14 -10.54 9.42
CA TYR A 168 -7.13 -9.96 8.08
C TYR A 168 -8.27 -10.51 7.22
N GLU A 169 -8.49 -11.83 7.21
CA GLU A 169 -9.58 -12.47 6.46
C GLU A 169 -10.95 -11.91 6.86
N LYS A 170 -11.19 -11.80 8.17
CA LYS A 170 -12.42 -11.21 8.69
C LYS A 170 -12.63 -9.79 8.17
N ALA A 171 -11.62 -8.93 8.27
CA ALA A 171 -11.72 -7.54 7.79
C ALA A 171 -11.97 -7.45 6.28
N VAL A 172 -11.29 -8.28 5.47
CA VAL A 172 -11.53 -8.37 4.02
C VAL A 172 -12.97 -8.75 3.73
N ASN A 173 -13.48 -9.81 4.37
CA ASN A 173 -14.84 -10.29 4.15
C ASN A 173 -15.90 -9.26 4.55
N GLU A 174 -15.72 -8.58 5.68
CA GLU A 174 -16.64 -7.55 6.17
C GLU A 174 -16.67 -6.30 5.25
N LEU A 175 -15.52 -5.88 4.75
CA LEU A 175 -15.42 -4.78 3.78
C LEU A 175 -16.04 -5.16 2.43
N THR A 176 -15.73 -6.34 1.92
CA THR A 176 -16.24 -6.84 0.64
C THR A 176 -17.76 -7.03 0.67
N ALA A 177 -18.31 -7.54 1.79
CA ALA A 177 -19.76 -7.65 1.99
C ALA A 177 -20.49 -6.28 1.93
N ARG A 178 -19.78 -5.20 2.20
CA ARG A 178 -20.26 -3.81 2.08
C ARG A 178 -19.87 -3.14 0.76
N HIS A 179 -19.38 -3.91 -0.20
CA HIS A 179 -18.91 -3.43 -1.52
C HIS A 179 -17.82 -2.34 -1.43
N ILE A 180 -16.98 -2.40 -0.39
CA ILE A 180 -15.84 -1.50 -0.21
C ILE A 180 -14.59 -2.19 -0.78
N PRO A 181 -13.98 -1.63 -1.84
CA PRO A 181 -12.77 -2.20 -2.43
C PRO A 181 -11.61 -2.26 -1.44
N VAL A 182 -10.99 -3.45 -1.36
CA VAL A 182 -9.81 -3.70 -0.52
C VAL A 182 -8.57 -3.77 -1.40
N ILE A 183 -7.52 -3.07 -1.00
CA ILE A 183 -6.19 -3.13 -1.58
C ILE A 183 -5.24 -3.71 -0.54
N THR A 184 -4.64 -4.84 -0.85
CA THR A 184 -3.72 -5.52 0.08
C THR A 184 -2.29 -5.09 -0.15
N HIS A 185 -1.58 -4.80 0.94
CA HIS A 185 -0.15 -4.55 0.92
C HIS A 185 0.60 -5.81 1.34
N ILE A 186 1.53 -6.28 0.50
CA ILE A 186 2.49 -7.34 0.84
C ILE A 186 3.91 -6.81 0.70
N ILE A 187 4.84 -7.37 1.48
CA ILE A 187 6.26 -6.99 1.44
C ILE A 187 7.06 -8.17 0.91
N LEU A 188 7.84 -7.91 -0.12
CA LEU A 188 8.75 -8.87 -0.74
C LEU A 188 10.18 -8.67 -0.21
N GLY A 189 10.82 -9.75 0.19
CA GLY A 189 12.18 -9.76 0.73
C GLY A 189 12.25 -9.67 2.26
N LEU A 190 11.23 -10.14 2.97
CA LEU A 190 11.28 -10.26 4.43
C LEU A 190 12.38 -11.26 4.84
N PRO A 191 13.15 -10.98 5.90
CA PRO A 191 14.17 -11.90 6.40
C PRO A 191 13.55 -13.26 6.75
N GLY A 192 14.18 -14.33 6.28
CA GLY A 192 13.73 -15.71 6.51
C GLY A 192 12.76 -16.25 5.45
N GLU A 193 12.16 -15.41 4.62
CA GLU A 193 11.31 -15.86 3.53
C GLU A 193 12.12 -16.18 2.27
N THR A 194 11.81 -17.33 1.67
CA THR A 194 12.28 -17.73 0.34
C THR A 194 11.39 -17.13 -0.76
N MET A 195 11.79 -17.23 -2.01
CA MET A 195 10.94 -16.84 -3.15
C MET A 195 9.63 -17.65 -3.17
N ALA A 196 9.68 -18.93 -2.78
CA ALA A 196 8.50 -19.77 -2.70
C ALA A 196 7.51 -19.29 -1.61
N ASP A 197 8.00 -18.88 -0.44
CA ASP A 197 7.17 -18.34 0.63
C ASP A 197 6.49 -17.03 0.21
N MET A 198 7.24 -16.14 -0.42
CA MET A 198 6.69 -14.90 -0.95
C MET A 198 5.62 -15.14 -2.03
N LEU A 199 5.86 -16.14 -2.91
CA LEU A 199 4.90 -16.50 -3.96
C LEU A 199 3.64 -17.12 -3.36
N GLN A 200 3.74 -17.95 -2.30
CA GLN A 200 2.57 -18.42 -1.55
C GLN A 200 1.72 -17.27 -1.00
N THR A 201 2.37 -16.19 -0.52
CA THR A 201 1.65 -14.98 -0.10
C THR A 201 0.93 -14.31 -1.28
N VAL A 202 1.55 -14.28 -2.47
CA VAL A 202 0.94 -13.75 -3.69
C VAL A 202 -0.25 -14.60 -4.13
N ASP A 203 -0.10 -15.93 -4.15
CA ASP A 203 -1.17 -16.88 -4.49
C ASP A 203 -2.36 -16.75 -3.54
N TYR A 204 -2.08 -16.62 -2.25
CA TYR A 204 -3.12 -16.41 -1.25
C TYR A 204 -3.95 -15.15 -1.51
N VAL A 205 -3.30 -14.02 -1.81
CA VAL A 205 -4.03 -12.79 -2.11
C VAL A 205 -4.69 -12.82 -3.49
N ALA A 206 -4.16 -13.61 -4.44
CA ALA A 206 -4.76 -13.83 -5.74
C ALA A 206 -6.15 -14.47 -5.66
N HIS A 207 -6.36 -15.38 -4.69
CA HIS A 207 -7.63 -16.06 -4.43
C HIS A 207 -8.49 -15.37 -3.35
N SER A 208 -8.03 -14.25 -2.80
CA SER A 208 -8.81 -13.47 -1.83
C SER A 208 -9.77 -12.50 -2.54
N PRO A 209 -10.94 -12.16 -1.96
CA PRO A 209 -11.91 -11.25 -2.58
C PRO A 209 -11.48 -9.78 -2.51
N ILE A 210 -10.27 -9.48 -2.96
CA ILE A 210 -9.69 -8.14 -2.96
C ILE A 210 -9.69 -7.53 -4.36
N SER A 211 -9.69 -6.20 -4.43
CA SER A 211 -9.76 -5.46 -5.70
C SER A 211 -8.39 -5.08 -6.26
N GLY A 212 -7.36 -5.08 -5.41
CA GLY A 212 -6.04 -4.68 -5.83
C GLY A 212 -4.93 -5.04 -4.84
N VAL A 213 -3.69 -4.95 -5.33
CA VAL A 213 -2.52 -5.31 -4.54
C VAL A 213 -1.40 -4.29 -4.70
N LYS A 214 -0.60 -4.12 -3.64
CA LYS A 214 0.70 -3.44 -3.66
C LYS A 214 1.78 -4.45 -3.34
N LEU A 215 2.60 -4.76 -4.34
CA LEU A 215 3.83 -5.53 -4.18
C LEU A 215 4.93 -4.56 -3.77
N GLN A 216 5.35 -4.60 -2.51
CA GLN A 216 6.31 -3.66 -1.96
C GLN A 216 7.66 -4.34 -1.72
N LEU A 217 8.73 -3.77 -2.26
CA LEU A 217 10.09 -4.16 -1.88
C LEU A 217 10.35 -3.77 -0.43
N LEU A 218 10.92 -4.67 0.35
CA LEU A 218 11.44 -4.35 1.68
C LEU A 218 12.52 -3.27 1.57
N HIS A 219 12.35 -2.20 2.35
CA HIS A 219 13.37 -1.17 2.53
C HIS A 219 13.93 -1.20 3.95
N ILE A 220 15.23 -1.14 4.07
CA ILE A 220 15.92 -0.93 5.34
C ILE A 220 16.12 0.57 5.49
N LEU A 221 15.43 1.17 6.46
CA LEU A 221 15.51 2.59 6.77
C LEU A 221 16.28 2.81 8.06
N SER A 222 17.16 3.79 8.08
CA SER A 222 18.14 4.03 9.16
C SER A 222 17.54 4.31 10.54
N ASP A 223 16.29 4.74 10.61
CA ASP A 223 15.56 5.05 11.84
C ASP A 223 14.66 3.89 12.32
N THR A 224 14.91 2.66 11.85
CA THR A 224 14.11 1.47 12.16
C THR A 224 14.89 0.39 12.89
N ASP A 225 14.19 -0.41 13.68
CA ASP A 225 14.77 -1.58 14.34
C ASP A 225 15.30 -2.62 13.33
N LEU A 226 14.75 -2.63 12.13
CA LEU A 226 15.24 -3.49 11.04
C LEU A 226 16.65 -3.10 10.60
N ALA A 227 16.98 -1.81 10.61
CA ALA A 227 18.36 -1.37 10.30
C ALA A 227 19.37 -1.83 11.35
N ASP A 228 18.97 -1.79 12.63
CA ASP A 228 19.82 -2.31 13.70
C ASP A 228 19.95 -3.83 13.66
N TYR A 229 18.86 -4.53 13.36
CA TYR A 229 18.89 -5.97 13.13
C TYR A 229 19.81 -6.33 11.94
N TYR A 230 19.68 -5.64 10.80
CA TYR A 230 20.49 -5.88 9.60
C TYR A 230 22.00 -5.68 9.83
N LYS A 231 22.39 -4.71 10.66
CA LYS A 231 23.80 -4.51 11.04
C LYS A 231 24.37 -5.69 11.82
N GLN A 232 23.56 -6.27 12.73
CA GLN A 232 23.98 -7.36 13.60
C GLN A 232 23.83 -8.74 12.94
N HIS A 233 22.81 -8.89 12.10
CA HIS A 233 22.44 -10.13 11.41
C HIS A 233 22.19 -9.83 9.93
N PRO A 234 23.25 -9.64 9.11
CA PRO A 234 23.10 -9.39 7.70
C PRO A 234 22.36 -10.53 7.00
N PHE A 235 21.39 -10.19 6.16
CA PHE A 235 20.66 -11.14 5.32
C PHE A 235 20.66 -10.68 3.86
N SER A 236 20.42 -11.62 2.95
CA SER A 236 20.41 -11.34 1.51
C SER A 236 19.24 -10.43 1.15
N LEU A 237 19.54 -9.39 0.38
CA LEU A 237 18.53 -8.50 -0.23
C LEU A 237 18.48 -8.79 -1.71
N PHE A 238 17.34 -8.54 -2.33
CA PHE A 238 17.21 -8.62 -3.79
C PHE A 238 18.24 -7.74 -4.49
N SER A 239 18.90 -8.29 -5.51
CA SER A 239 19.45 -7.47 -6.58
C SER A 239 18.32 -6.82 -7.37
N MET A 240 18.60 -5.78 -8.16
CA MET A 240 17.58 -5.17 -9.01
C MET A 240 17.05 -6.16 -10.06
N GLU A 241 17.95 -6.96 -10.59
CA GLU A 241 17.68 -7.97 -11.60
C GLU A 241 16.76 -9.06 -11.05
N ASP A 242 17.11 -9.68 -9.91
CA ASP A 242 16.30 -10.73 -9.26
C ASP A 242 14.92 -10.21 -8.84
N TYR A 243 14.88 -8.98 -8.33
CA TYR A 243 13.61 -8.34 -7.99
C TYR A 243 12.70 -8.15 -9.21
N CYS A 244 13.26 -7.69 -10.32
CA CYS A 244 12.48 -7.50 -11.54
C CYS A 244 11.93 -8.82 -12.09
N GLU A 245 12.73 -9.91 -12.06
CA GLU A 245 12.25 -11.24 -12.47
C GLU A 245 11.16 -11.73 -11.51
N PHE A 246 11.39 -11.64 -10.21
CA PHE A 246 10.41 -12.10 -9.22
C PHE A 246 9.08 -11.31 -9.26
N ILE A 247 9.12 -10.00 -9.52
CA ILE A 247 7.89 -9.21 -9.75
C ILE A 247 7.09 -9.74 -10.96
N ILE A 248 7.77 -10.23 -11.99
CA ILE A 248 7.09 -10.80 -13.15
C ILE A 248 6.42 -12.11 -12.77
N ASP A 249 7.12 -12.99 -12.03
CA ASP A 249 6.53 -14.22 -11.50
C ASP A 249 5.29 -13.90 -10.63
N CYS A 250 5.38 -12.91 -9.73
CA CYS A 250 4.21 -12.45 -8.97
C CYS A 250 3.05 -11.98 -9.87
N LEU A 251 3.35 -11.25 -10.95
CA LEU A 251 2.30 -10.76 -11.86
C LEU A 251 1.65 -11.92 -12.63
N GLU A 252 2.39 -12.94 -13.02
CA GLU A 252 1.88 -14.12 -13.70
C GLU A 252 0.84 -14.87 -12.83
N HIS A 253 1.00 -14.88 -11.51
CA HIS A 253 0.13 -15.53 -10.54
C HIS A 253 -1.09 -14.68 -10.10
N LEU A 254 -1.14 -13.38 -10.42
CA LEU A 254 -2.25 -12.52 -10.01
C LEU A 254 -3.34 -12.46 -11.09
N PRO A 255 -4.65 -12.55 -10.73
CA PRO A 255 -5.74 -12.57 -11.70
C PRO A 255 -5.71 -11.31 -12.60
N PRO A 256 -6.05 -11.43 -13.91
CA PRO A 256 -6.01 -10.30 -14.87
C PRO A 256 -6.89 -9.11 -14.47
N SER A 257 -7.93 -9.36 -13.67
CA SER A 257 -8.88 -8.34 -13.17
C SER A 257 -8.35 -7.54 -11.98
N MET A 258 -7.36 -8.05 -11.24
CA MET A 258 -6.82 -7.40 -10.04
C MET A 258 -5.99 -6.18 -10.40
N VAL A 259 -6.29 -5.04 -9.77
CA VAL A 259 -5.55 -3.79 -10.04
C VAL A 259 -4.20 -3.80 -9.32
N ILE A 260 -3.14 -3.63 -10.08
CA ILE A 260 -1.78 -3.52 -9.54
C ILE A 260 -1.50 -2.07 -9.16
N HIS A 261 -1.62 -1.78 -7.86
CA HIS A 261 -1.43 -0.42 -7.32
C HIS A 261 0.03 -0.02 -7.24
N ARG A 262 0.94 -0.99 -7.03
CA ARG A 262 2.38 -0.76 -6.91
C ARG A 262 3.15 -2.05 -7.16
N ILE A 263 4.30 -1.92 -7.83
CA ILE A 263 5.27 -3.00 -8.07
C ILE A 263 6.70 -2.59 -7.68
N THR A 264 6.84 -1.52 -6.88
CA THR A 264 8.15 -1.02 -6.39
C THR A 264 7.97 -0.45 -5.01
N GLY A 265 9.04 -0.33 -4.23
CA GLY A 265 9.02 0.45 -2.99
C GLY A 265 9.25 1.94 -3.25
N ASP A 266 8.85 2.78 -2.29
CA ASP A 266 9.21 4.19 -2.21
C ASP A 266 9.74 4.46 -0.79
N GLY A 267 11.05 4.31 -0.59
CA GLY A 267 11.72 4.68 0.65
C GLY A 267 12.17 6.14 0.63
N PRO A 268 12.10 6.87 1.75
CA PRO A 268 12.65 8.21 1.85
C PRO A 268 14.17 8.13 1.66
N ARG A 269 14.68 8.76 0.58
CA ARG A 269 16.10 8.66 0.19
C ARG A 269 17.09 8.98 1.31
N LYS A 270 16.73 9.91 2.20
CA LYS A 270 17.58 10.33 3.34
C LYS A 270 17.71 9.24 4.41
N LEU A 271 16.74 8.34 4.52
CA LEU A 271 16.70 7.27 5.50
C LEU A 271 17.09 5.92 4.90
N LEU A 272 17.09 5.79 3.57
CA LEU A 272 17.30 4.50 2.91
C LEU A 272 18.74 4.01 3.08
N VAL A 273 18.89 2.88 3.76
CA VAL A 273 20.15 2.16 3.93
C VAL A 273 20.32 1.15 2.78
N ALA A 274 19.27 0.36 2.49
CA ALA A 274 19.28 -0.65 1.45
C ALA A 274 17.85 -1.07 1.01
N PRO A 275 17.70 -1.58 -0.22
CA PRO A 275 18.66 -1.61 -1.31
C PRO A 275 18.70 -0.27 -2.06
N LEU A 276 19.89 0.27 -2.31
CA LEU A 276 20.05 1.62 -2.89
C LEU A 276 19.57 1.72 -4.35
N TRP A 277 19.61 0.63 -5.11
CA TRP A 277 19.12 0.60 -6.51
C TRP A 277 17.63 0.97 -6.62
N SER A 278 16.84 0.76 -5.56
CA SER A 278 15.40 1.08 -5.54
C SER A 278 15.10 2.58 -5.70
N THR A 279 16.10 3.44 -5.50
CA THR A 279 15.98 4.90 -5.72
C THR A 279 15.86 5.27 -7.20
N ASP A 280 16.29 4.41 -8.14
CA ASP A 280 16.09 4.58 -9.58
C ASP A 280 14.83 3.85 -10.05
N LYS A 281 13.69 4.31 -9.57
CA LYS A 281 12.37 3.74 -9.89
C LYS A 281 12.10 3.65 -11.39
N LYS A 282 12.60 4.61 -12.17
CA LYS A 282 12.40 4.62 -13.63
C LYS A 282 13.12 3.45 -14.28
N ARG A 283 14.36 3.17 -13.87
CA ARG A 283 15.13 2.03 -14.36
C ARG A 283 14.44 0.72 -14.00
N VAL A 284 14.00 0.55 -12.75
CA VAL A 284 13.29 -0.66 -12.30
C VAL A 284 12.03 -0.90 -13.15
N LEU A 285 11.16 0.11 -13.29
CA LEU A 285 9.92 -0.02 -14.07
C LEU A 285 10.18 -0.32 -15.54
N ASN A 286 11.20 0.31 -16.14
CA ASN A 286 11.58 0.04 -17.53
C ASN A 286 12.14 -1.38 -17.71
N THR A 287 12.93 -1.87 -16.75
CA THR A 287 13.46 -3.25 -16.76
C THR A 287 12.30 -4.26 -16.69
N ILE A 288 11.36 -4.10 -15.75
CA ILE A 288 10.19 -4.98 -15.65
C ILE A 288 9.40 -4.99 -16.97
N GLN A 289 9.13 -3.81 -17.57
CA GLN A 289 8.42 -3.75 -18.85
C GLN A 289 9.17 -4.42 -20.01
N LYS A 290 10.50 -4.28 -20.05
CA LYS A 290 11.35 -4.93 -21.03
C LYS A 290 11.30 -6.45 -20.85
N ARG A 291 11.50 -6.95 -19.64
CA ARG A 291 11.51 -8.38 -19.31
C ARG A 291 10.16 -9.05 -19.57
N LEU A 292 9.04 -8.41 -19.21
CA LEU A 292 7.70 -8.90 -19.56
C LEU A 292 7.52 -9.14 -21.06
N LYS A 293 8.14 -8.28 -21.91
CA LYS A 293 8.11 -8.47 -23.36
C LYS A 293 9.03 -9.60 -23.82
N GLU A 294 10.26 -9.65 -23.29
CA GLU A 294 11.24 -10.68 -23.61
C GLU A 294 10.77 -12.09 -23.23
N ARG A 295 10.10 -12.21 -22.08
CA ARG A 295 9.48 -13.47 -21.61
C ARG A 295 8.15 -13.79 -22.32
N GLU A 296 7.63 -12.89 -23.16
CA GLU A 296 6.31 -13.02 -23.78
C GLU A 296 5.21 -13.35 -22.79
N THR A 297 5.23 -12.67 -21.63
CA THR A 297 4.34 -12.94 -20.51
C THR A 297 3.52 -11.73 -20.09
N TRP A 298 2.49 -11.96 -19.27
CA TRP A 298 1.52 -10.96 -18.79
C TRP A 298 0.90 -11.37 -17.46
N GLN A 299 0.23 -10.45 -16.80
CA GLN A 299 -0.52 -10.71 -15.57
C GLN A 299 -1.58 -11.78 -15.79
N GLY A 300 -1.57 -12.81 -14.96
CA GLY A 300 -2.53 -13.89 -14.95
C GLY A 300 -2.21 -15.04 -15.92
N LYS A 301 -0.99 -15.09 -16.48
CA LYS A 301 -0.59 -16.20 -17.34
C LYS A 301 -0.54 -17.55 -16.60
N GLU A 302 -0.13 -17.53 -15.34
CA GLU A 302 -0.04 -18.70 -14.46
C GLU A 302 -1.10 -18.69 -13.34
N TYR A 303 -2.13 -17.84 -13.47
CA TYR A 303 -3.26 -17.82 -12.54
C TYR A 303 -4.30 -18.84 -12.99
N TYR A 304 -4.67 -19.72 -12.07
CA TYR A 304 -5.72 -20.73 -12.26
C TYR A 304 -6.78 -20.53 -11.18
N ASP A 305 -8.07 -20.49 -11.56
CA ASP A 305 -9.24 -20.38 -10.65
C ASP A 305 -9.46 -21.69 -9.87
#